data_9c818e9aaba9dc7b8ed8a17b74d18fb3
#
_entry.id   9c818e9aaba9dc7b8ed8a17b74d18fb3
#
_cell.length_a   1.000
_cell.length_b   1.000
_cell.length_c   1.000
_cell.angle_alpha   90.00
_cell.angle_beta   90.00
_cell.angle_gamma   90.00
#
_symmetry.space_group_name_H-M   'P 1'
#
loop_
_entity.id
_entity.type
_entity.pdbx_description
1 polymer ?
#
loop_
_entity_poly.entity_id
_entity_poly.type
_entity_poly.pdbx_seq_one_letter_code
_entity_poly.pdbx_strand_id
1 'polypeptide(L)'
;ETIFPQIFPQGDRLPEEFSRYFTGQAYLASISNNEALGTHISNVTFEPGCRNNWHSHTGGQLLLVTAGRGYYQEKGEPARELRPGDVVEIPADVVHWHGAAPDSWFSHLAVECNPAANVNTWLEPVGDAEYEAATAMSGCRPGLSAAAVKNAEMWFPGEAPAFVKTDPELAEVFGNFAFDEVQRYGKLDVKTRVLVTMASSLAQQAAATYEMTLRAALANGVAPVAIREVLYQAVPYVGMAKVVDYIALTNDFFRKNGVEPPLEPQAVTTPETRM
;
A
#
# COMPACT_ATOMS: atom_id res chain seq x y z
N GLU A 1 9.28 18.56 -25.47
CA GLU A 1 8.06 17.85 -24.95
C GLU A 1 8.54 16.74 -24.06
N THR A 2 8.13 16.77 -22.79
CA THR A 2 8.43 15.68 -21.86
C THR A 2 7.52 14.51 -22.21
N ILE A 3 8.08 13.46 -22.80
CA ILE A 3 7.32 12.25 -23.11
C ILE A 3 7.01 11.56 -21.78
N PHE A 4 5.73 11.41 -21.48
CA PHE A 4 5.28 10.63 -20.32
C PHE A 4 5.65 9.15 -20.53
N PRO A 5 6.47 8.54 -19.66
CA PRO A 5 6.91 7.16 -19.82
C PRO A 5 5.72 6.19 -19.64
N GLN A 6 5.41 5.46 -20.70
CA GLN A 6 4.33 4.46 -20.71
C GLN A 6 4.67 3.29 -21.62
N ILE A 7 4.03 2.14 -21.39
CA ILE A 7 4.31 0.87 -22.09
C ILE A 7 3.71 0.89 -23.51
N PHE A 8 2.54 1.49 -23.68
CA PHE A 8 1.81 1.55 -24.95
C PHE A 8 1.90 2.95 -25.56
N PRO A 9 1.72 3.10 -26.88
CA PRO A 9 1.72 4.40 -27.52
C PRO A 9 0.71 5.36 -26.88
N GLN A 10 1.09 6.62 -26.70
CA GLN A 10 0.17 7.66 -26.21
C GLN A 10 -0.98 7.90 -27.17
N GLY A 11 -0.70 7.83 -28.46
CA GLY A 11 -1.66 8.11 -29.52
C GLY A 11 -1.85 9.59 -29.80
N ASP A 12 -2.88 9.88 -30.55
CA ASP A 12 -3.24 11.23 -30.95
C ASP A 12 -4.16 11.90 -29.92
N ARG A 13 -4.19 13.24 -29.95
CA ARG A 13 -5.19 13.99 -29.18
C ARG A 13 -6.58 13.52 -29.55
N LEU A 14 -7.45 13.42 -28.56
CA LEU A 14 -8.86 13.10 -28.84
C LEU A 14 -9.43 14.08 -29.88
N PRO A 15 -10.15 13.56 -30.91
CA PRO A 15 -10.86 14.39 -31.85
C PRO A 15 -11.84 15.34 -31.14
N GLU A 16 -12.07 16.52 -31.72
CA GLU A 16 -12.90 17.58 -31.14
C GLU A 16 -14.33 17.09 -30.81
N GLU A 17 -14.84 16.18 -31.60
CA GLU A 17 -16.17 15.54 -31.37
C GLU A 17 -16.25 14.73 -30.08
N PHE A 18 -15.13 14.18 -29.59
CA PHE A 18 -15.04 13.45 -28.32
C PHE A 18 -14.53 14.33 -27.17
N SER A 19 -13.76 15.39 -27.47
CA SER A 19 -13.17 16.27 -26.44
C SER A 19 -14.24 16.88 -25.51
N ARG A 20 -15.47 17.09 -26.01
CA ARG A 20 -16.62 17.56 -25.22
C ARG A 20 -17.01 16.65 -24.05
N TYR A 21 -16.55 15.42 -24.06
CA TYR A 21 -16.82 14.45 -22.98
C TYR A 21 -15.68 14.36 -21.96
N PHE A 22 -14.69 15.27 -22.08
CA PHE A 22 -13.54 15.33 -21.20
C PHE A 22 -13.33 16.76 -20.69
N THR A 23 -12.96 16.88 -19.43
CA THR A 23 -12.40 18.11 -18.87
C THR A 23 -10.90 17.96 -18.91
N GLY A 24 -10.17 18.85 -19.62
CA GLY A 24 -8.72 18.73 -19.86
C GLY A 24 -8.39 17.96 -21.15
N GLN A 25 -7.11 17.58 -21.30
CA GLN A 25 -6.61 16.94 -22.52
C GLN A 25 -6.37 15.45 -22.29
N ALA A 26 -6.94 14.66 -23.19
CA ALA A 26 -6.67 13.22 -23.27
C ALA A 26 -6.18 12.82 -24.67
N TYR A 27 -5.58 11.64 -24.75
CA TYR A 27 -5.01 11.05 -25.97
C TYR A 27 -5.52 9.63 -26.12
N LEU A 28 -5.64 9.15 -27.35
CA LEU A 28 -6.12 7.82 -27.66
C LEU A 28 -5.20 7.14 -28.69
N ALA A 29 -4.80 5.92 -28.36
CA ALA A 29 -4.17 5.01 -29.32
C ALA A 29 -5.00 3.73 -29.43
N SER A 30 -5.44 3.39 -30.64
CA SER A 30 -6.04 2.07 -30.87
C SER A 30 -4.94 1.01 -30.82
N ILE A 31 -5.10 0.06 -29.91
CA ILE A 31 -4.17 -1.07 -29.74
C ILE A 31 -4.67 -2.29 -30.53
N SER A 32 -5.97 -2.56 -30.48
CA SER A 32 -6.61 -3.61 -31.24
C SER A 32 -8.05 -3.21 -31.59
N ASN A 33 -8.36 -3.26 -32.86
CA ASN A 33 -9.70 -3.08 -33.42
C ASN A 33 -10.05 -4.17 -34.44
N ASN A 34 -9.39 -5.33 -34.33
CA ASN A 34 -9.64 -6.47 -35.20
C ASN A 34 -10.98 -7.13 -34.84
N GLU A 35 -11.97 -6.88 -35.68
CA GLU A 35 -13.34 -7.39 -35.49
C GLU A 35 -13.39 -8.93 -35.34
N ALA A 36 -12.47 -9.67 -35.97
CA ALA A 36 -12.39 -11.11 -35.86
C ALA A 36 -12.05 -11.60 -34.44
N LEU A 37 -11.43 -10.75 -33.63
CA LEU A 37 -11.14 -11.07 -32.22
C LEU A 37 -12.32 -10.75 -31.29
N GLY A 38 -13.30 -9.97 -31.76
CA GLY A 38 -14.45 -9.57 -30.94
C GLY A 38 -14.05 -8.75 -29.71
N THR A 39 -12.93 -8.01 -29.78
CA THR A 39 -12.42 -7.22 -28.65
C THR A 39 -11.77 -5.95 -29.16
N HIS A 40 -12.23 -4.81 -28.65
CA HIS A 40 -11.61 -3.51 -28.92
C HIS A 40 -10.78 -3.09 -27.72
N ILE A 41 -9.53 -2.70 -27.98
CA ILE A 41 -8.60 -2.25 -26.95
C ILE A 41 -8.01 -0.91 -27.36
N SER A 42 -8.12 0.08 -26.51
CA SER A 42 -7.51 1.38 -26.69
C SER A 42 -6.64 1.73 -25.48
N ASN A 43 -5.49 2.36 -25.73
CA ASN A 43 -4.72 3.02 -24.68
C ASN A 43 -5.24 4.45 -24.56
N VAL A 44 -5.74 4.81 -23.40
CA VAL A 44 -6.21 6.16 -23.10
C VAL A 44 -5.25 6.82 -22.12
N THR A 45 -4.72 7.98 -22.50
CA THR A 45 -3.77 8.74 -21.70
C THR A 45 -4.36 10.10 -21.36
N PHE A 46 -4.33 10.46 -20.09
CA PHE A 46 -4.86 11.71 -19.54
C PHE A 46 -3.72 12.58 -19.04
N GLU A 47 -3.75 13.87 -19.37
CA GLU A 47 -2.89 14.88 -18.74
C GLU A 47 -3.30 15.08 -17.26
N PRO A 48 -2.40 15.61 -16.42
CA PRO A 48 -2.74 15.95 -15.04
C PRO A 48 -4.04 16.76 -14.93
N GLY A 49 -4.94 16.34 -14.07
CA GLY A 49 -6.26 16.97 -13.88
C GLY A 49 -7.33 16.61 -14.91
N CYS A 50 -6.97 15.93 -16.00
CA CYS A 50 -7.93 15.53 -17.03
C CYS A 50 -8.80 14.36 -16.56
N ARG A 51 -10.09 14.44 -16.84
CA ARG A 51 -11.09 13.43 -16.52
C ARG A 51 -12.19 13.36 -17.56
N ASN A 52 -12.81 12.21 -17.72
CA ASN A 52 -13.99 12.09 -18.55
C ASN A 52 -15.28 12.45 -17.76
N ASN A 53 -16.35 12.67 -18.50
CA ASN A 53 -17.68 12.86 -17.93
C ASN A 53 -18.18 11.56 -17.29
N TRP A 54 -19.19 11.67 -16.46
CA TRP A 54 -20.01 10.54 -16.07
C TRP A 54 -20.52 9.81 -17.31
N HIS A 55 -20.41 8.50 -17.34
CA HIS A 55 -20.85 7.67 -18.45
C HIS A 55 -21.12 6.22 -18.04
N SER A 56 -21.73 5.45 -18.92
CA SER A 56 -21.90 4.01 -18.76
C SER A 56 -21.73 3.29 -20.09
N HIS A 57 -21.52 1.97 -19.99
CA HIS A 57 -21.36 1.05 -21.12
C HIS A 57 -22.38 -0.08 -21.02
N THR A 58 -23.16 -0.33 -22.07
CA THR A 58 -24.14 -1.44 -22.05
C THR A 58 -23.49 -2.82 -22.11
N GLY A 59 -22.24 -2.91 -22.58
CA GLY A 59 -21.45 -4.16 -22.63
C GLY A 59 -20.49 -4.36 -21.45
N GLY A 60 -20.29 -3.33 -20.64
CA GLY A 60 -19.24 -3.25 -19.63
C GLY A 60 -17.86 -2.92 -20.19
N GLN A 61 -16.89 -2.70 -19.30
CA GLN A 61 -15.52 -2.31 -19.66
C GLN A 61 -14.52 -2.83 -18.62
N LEU A 62 -13.29 -3.16 -19.07
CA LEU A 62 -12.14 -3.37 -18.19
C LEU A 62 -11.15 -2.22 -18.36
N LEU A 63 -10.63 -1.69 -17.25
CA LEU A 63 -9.50 -0.78 -17.27
C LEU A 63 -8.28 -1.50 -16.68
N LEU A 64 -7.18 -1.53 -17.45
CA LEU A 64 -5.90 -2.09 -17.02
C LEU A 64 -4.91 -0.95 -16.93
N VAL A 65 -4.57 -0.52 -15.72
CA VAL A 65 -3.72 0.65 -15.50
C VAL A 65 -2.27 0.33 -15.87
N THR A 66 -1.69 1.14 -16.75
CA THR A 66 -0.36 0.92 -17.32
C THR A 66 0.68 1.92 -16.88
N ALA A 67 0.29 3.17 -16.55
CA ALA A 67 1.23 4.20 -16.13
C ALA A 67 0.55 5.33 -15.34
N GLY A 68 1.34 6.01 -14.51
CA GLY A 68 0.91 7.18 -13.75
C GLY A 68 -0.04 6.90 -12.62
N ARG A 69 -0.86 7.91 -12.25
CA ARG A 69 -1.82 7.86 -11.15
C ARG A 69 -3.14 8.51 -11.56
N GLY A 70 -4.21 7.82 -11.31
CA GLY A 70 -5.55 8.30 -11.66
C GLY A 70 -6.61 7.89 -10.66
N TYR A 71 -7.85 8.13 -11.03
CA TYR A 71 -9.03 7.86 -10.21
C TYR A 71 -10.12 7.19 -11.02
N TYR A 72 -10.92 6.39 -10.32
CA TYR A 72 -12.18 5.82 -10.78
C TYR A 72 -13.23 6.00 -9.70
N GLN A 73 -14.45 6.32 -10.11
CA GLN A 73 -15.57 6.42 -9.18
C GLN A 73 -16.87 5.94 -9.85
N GLU A 74 -17.60 5.09 -9.15
CA GLU A 74 -18.99 4.78 -9.46
C GLU A 74 -19.91 5.83 -8.84
N LYS A 75 -21.01 6.14 -9.51
CA LYS A 75 -21.92 7.19 -9.05
C LYS A 75 -22.58 6.79 -7.72
N GLY A 76 -22.35 7.61 -6.70
CA GLY A 76 -22.83 7.37 -5.34
C GLY A 76 -21.82 6.63 -4.44
N GLU A 77 -20.70 6.15 -4.97
CA GLU A 77 -19.64 5.48 -4.22
C GLU A 77 -18.41 6.39 -4.05
N PRO A 78 -17.54 6.12 -3.06
CA PRO A 78 -16.27 6.82 -2.91
C PRO A 78 -15.34 6.60 -4.11
N ALA A 79 -14.59 7.63 -4.49
CA ALA A 79 -13.56 7.50 -5.51
C ALA A 79 -12.42 6.59 -5.05
N ARG A 80 -11.89 5.79 -5.99
CA ARG A 80 -10.74 4.90 -5.80
C ARG A 80 -9.54 5.42 -6.58
N GLU A 81 -8.41 5.57 -5.93
CA GLU A 81 -7.13 5.82 -6.60
C GLU A 81 -6.69 4.59 -7.39
N LEU A 82 -6.13 4.84 -8.58
CA LEU A 82 -5.62 3.83 -9.49
C LEU A 82 -4.12 4.02 -9.74
N ARG A 83 -3.37 2.91 -9.73
CA ARG A 83 -1.93 2.85 -9.98
C ARG A 83 -1.59 1.73 -10.96
N PRO A 84 -0.41 1.75 -11.60
CA PRO A 84 0.00 0.70 -12.52
C PRO A 84 -0.12 -0.71 -11.93
N GLY A 85 -0.78 -1.60 -12.68
CA GLY A 85 -1.11 -2.95 -12.26
C GLY A 85 -2.51 -3.11 -11.68
N ASP A 86 -3.23 -2.02 -11.37
CA ASP A 86 -4.63 -2.10 -10.97
C ASP A 86 -5.53 -2.48 -12.15
N VAL A 87 -6.55 -3.26 -11.82
CA VAL A 87 -7.62 -3.65 -12.74
C VAL A 87 -8.95 -3.13 -12.19
N VAL A 88 -9.75 -2.50 -13.04
CA VAL A 88 -11.14 -2.11 -12.74
C VAL A 88 -12.05 -2.90 -13.65
N GLU A 89 -12.92 -3.70 -13.05
CA GLU A 89 -14.01 -4.39 -13.72
C GLU A 89 -15.27 -3.55 -13.61
N ILE A 90 -15.77 -3.06 -14.74
CA ILE A 90 -16.94 -2.19 -14.80
C ILE A 90 -18.08 -2.98 -15.43
N PRO A 91 -19.07 -3.42 -14.64
CA PRO A 91 -20.24 -4.13 -15.15
C PRO A 91 -21.05 -3.27 -16.12
N ALA A 92 -21.91 -3.92 -16.92
CA ALA A 92 -22.84 -3.22 -17.79
C ALA A 92 -23.71 -2.23 -17.01
N ASP A 93 -23.94 -1.08 -17.61
CA ASP A 93 -24.81 0.01 -17.13
C ASP A 93 -24.35 0.72 -15.85
N VAL A 94 -23.19 0.37 -15.28
CA VAL A 94 -22.62 1.11 -14.15
C VAL A 94 -22.22 2.51 -14.58
N VAL A 95 -22.81 3.53 -13.94
CA VAL A 95 -22.45 4.92 -14.17
C VAL A 95 -21.17 5.27 -13.41
N HIS A 96 -20.15 5.70 -14.13
CA HIS A 96 -18.81 5.96 -13.57
C HIS A 96 -18.08 7.08 -14.31
N TRP A 97 -16.99 7.51 -13.72
CA TRP A 97 -15.97 8.31 -14.40
C TRP A 97 -14.57 7.83 -14.01
N HIS A 98 -13.57 8.16 -14.82
CA HIS A 98 -12.15 7.97 -14.53
C HIS A 98 -11.32 9.11 -15.14
N GLY A 99 -10.11 9.29 -14.60
CA GLY A 99 -9.23 10.36 -15.06
C GLY A 99 -7.91 10.38 -14.30
N ALA A 100 -7.05 11.31 -14.68
CA ALA A 100 -5.75 11.53 -14.05
C ALA A 100 -5.88 12.18 -12.67
N ALA A 101 -4.86 12.01 -11.83
CA ALA A 101 -4.69 12.80 -10.62
C ALA A 101 -4.34 14.27 -10.97
N PRO A 102 -4.53 15.24 -10.05
CA PRO A 102 -4.23 16.64 -10.32
C PRO A 102 -2.77 16.92 -10.69
N ASP A 103 -1.86 16.09 -10.21
CA ASP A 103 -0.40 16.24 -10.29
C ASP A 103 0.30 15.10 -11.05
N SER A 104 -0.44 14.22 -11.70
CA SER A 104 0.12 13.06 -12.40
C SER A 104 -0.58 12.80 -13.73
N TRP A 105 0.16 12.41 -14.73
CA TRP A 105 -0.37 11.73 -15.90
C TRP A 105 -1.00 10.40 -15.49
N PHE A 106 -1.91 9.89 -16.29
CA PHE A 106 -2.56 8.61 -16.09
C PHE A 106 -2.79 7.91 -17.41
N SER A 107 -2.46 6.63 -17.48
CA SER A 107 -2.71 5.84 -18.69
C SER A 107 -3.22 4.45 -18.34
N HIS A 108 -4.20 3.99 -19.11
CA HIS A 108 -4.76 2.64 -18.97
C HIS A 108 -5.17 2.09 -20.33
N LEU A 109 -5.20 0.76 -20.42
CA LEU A 109 -5.92 0.10 -21.51
C LEU A 109 -7.42 0.07 -21.15
N ALA A 110 -8.24 0.56 -22.05
CA ALA A 110 -9.68 0.38 -22.04
C ALA A 110 -10.03 -0.82 -22.95
N VAL A 111 -10.55 -1.88 -22.35
CA VAL A 111 -11.00 -3.07 -23.06
C VAL A 111 -12.51 -3.07 -23.08
N GLU A 112 -13.09 -2.95 -24.26
CA GLU A 112 -14.56 -3.02 -24.43
C GLU A 112 -15.02 -4.45 -24.31
N CYS A 113 -15.94 -4.69 -23.38
CA CYS A 113 -16.62 -5.97 -23.26
C CYS A 113 -17.86 -6.00 -24.17
N ASN A 114 -18.14 -7.14 -24.79
CA ASN A 114 -19.29 -7.32 -25.70
C ASN A 114 -19.38 -6.21 -26.78
N PRO A 115 -18.32 -5.93 -27.57
CA PRO A 115 -18.23 -4.75 -28.42
C PRO A 115 -19.36 -4.66 -29.47
N ALA A 116 -19.92 -5.80 -29.91
CA ALA A 116 -21.04 -5.82 -30.85
C ALA A 116 -22.35 -5.23 -30.30
N ALA A 117 -22.49 -5.13 -28.98
CA ALA A 117 -23.67 -4.62 -28.28
C ALA A 117 -23.34 -3.49 -27.30
N ASN A 118 -22.07 -3.06 -27.27
CA ASN A 118 -21.63 -2.03 -26.31
C ASN A 118 -21.90 -0.62 -26.86
N VAL A 119 -22.70 0.13 -26.13
CA VAL A 119 -23.05 1.52 -26.43
C VAL A 119 -22.65 2.37 -25.23
N ASN A 120 -21.89 3.45 -25.51
CA ASN A 120 -21.50 4.43 -24.50
C ASN A 120 -22.58 5.46 -24.33
N THR A 121 -23.07 5.64 -23.11
CA THR A 121 -24.01 6.71 -22.75
C THR A 121 -23.26 7.76 -21.94
N TRP A 122 -23.07 8.95 -22.55
CA TRP A 122 -22.42 10.09 -21.91
C TRP A 122 -23.41 10.93 -21.15
N LEU A 123 -23.05 11.32 -19.93
CA LEU A 123 -23.83 12.11 -19.02
C LEU A 123 -23.14 13.46 -18.73
N GLU A 124 -23.47 14.06 -17.58
CA GLU A 124 -22.93 15.35 -17.15
C GLU A 124 -21.42 15.29 -16.89
N PRO A 125 -20.72 16.42 -17.04
CA PRO A 125 -19.34 16.55 -16.62
C PRO A 125 -19.17 16.31 -15.11
N VAL A 126 -18.03 15.74 -14.73
CA VAL A 126 -17.57 15.75 -13.33
C VAL A 126 -17.13 17.16 -12.98
N GLY A 127 -17.85 17.83 -12.09
CA GLY A 127 -17.57 19.20 -11.68
C GLY A 127 -16.23 19.34 -10.95
N ASP A 128 -15.64 20.54 -10.96
CA ASP A 128 -14.34 20.77 -10.31
C ASP A 128 -14.40 20.45 -8.81
N ALA A 129 -15.44 20.90 -8.11
CA ALA A 129 -15.62 20.61 -6.68
C ALA A 129 -15.78 19.10 -6.40
N GLU A 130 -16.46 18.37 -7.29
CA GLU A 130 -16.63 16.92 -7.17
C GLU A 130 -15.30 16.19 -7.43
N TYR A 131 -14.57 16.62 -8.46
CA TYR A 131 -13.25 16.09 -8.76
C TYR A 131 -12.24 16.40 -7.65
N GLU A 132 -12.21 17.63 -7.12
CA GLU A 132 -11.38 18.01 -5.99
C GLU A 132 -11.69 17.17 -4.75
N ALA A 133 -12.97 16.98 -4.43
CA ALA A 133 -13.39 16.12 -3.32
C ALA A 133 -12.93 14.65 -3.52
N ALA A 134 -13.09 14.13 -4.75
CA ALA A 134 -12.68 12.77 -5.10
C ALA A 134 -11.16 12.57 -5.03
N THR A 135 -10.37 13.59 -5.42
CA THR A 135 -8.92 13.53 -5.49
C THR A 135 -8.21 14.03 -4.22
N ALA A 136 -8.85 14.90 -3.44
CA ALA A 136 -8.35 15.33 -2.14
C ALA A 136 -8.27 14.16 -1.14
N MET A 137 -9.10 13.14 -1.31
CA MET A 137 -9.07 11.91 -0.50
C MET A 137 -7.86 11.02 -0.76
N SER A 138 -7.04 11.32 -1.76
CA SER A 138 -5.91 10.47 -2.18
C SER A 138 -4.53 11.00 -1.80
N GLY A 139 -4.44 12.24 -1.34
CA GLY A 139 -3.23 12.75 -0.67
C GLY A 139 -3.18 12.31 0.80
N CYS A 140 -4.29 11.94 1.34
CA CYS A 140 -4.45 11.46 2.71
C CYS A 140 -5.70 10.56 2.75
N ARG A 141 -5.56 9.24 2.69
CA ARG A 141 -6.62 8.41 3.25
C ARG A 141 -6.64 8.76 4.74
N PRO A 142 -7.72 9.33 5.30
CA PRO A 142 -7.77 9.47 6.74
C PRO A 142 -7.78 8.06 7.32
N GLY A 143 -6.67 7.67 7.91
CA GLY A 143 -6.52 6.39 8.59
C GLY A 143 -5.54 5.41 7.95
N LEU A 144 -5.31 4.34 8.67
CA LEU A 144 -4.46 3.24 8.22
C LEU A 144 -5.17 2.43 7.12
N SER A 145 -4.42 1.98 6.12
CA SER A 145 -4.93 1.00 5.15
C SER A 145 -5.37 -0.29 5.85
N ALA A 146 -6.27 -1.06 5.24
CA ALA A 146 -6.71 -2.33 5.81
C ALA A 146 -5.53 -3.31 6.05
N ALA A 147 -4.50 -3.28 5.19
CA ALA A 147 -3.29 -4.05 5.36
C ALA A 147 -2.44 -3.54 6.54
N ALA A 148 -2.30 -2.21 6.67
CA ALA A 148 -1.59 -1.61 7.80
C ALA A 148 -2.28 -1.92 9.13
N VAL A 149 -3.61 -1.82 9.21
CA VAL A 149 -4.38 -2.20 10.41
C VAL A 149 -4.14 -3.66 10.76
N LYS A 150 -4.32 -4.57 9.80
CA LYS A 150 -4.12 -6.01 10.02
C LYS A 150 -2.71 -6.35 10.48
N ASN A 151 -1.69 -5.75 9.84
CA ASN A 151 -0.30 -6.00 10.18
C ASN A 151 0.07 -5.35 11.52
N ALA A 152 -0.40 -4.13 11.78
CA ALA A 152 -0.18 -3.47 13.07
C ALA A 152 -0.80 -4.25 14.23
N GLU A 153 -1.98 -4.85 14.04
CA GLU A 153 -2.63 -5.68 15.05
C GLU A 153 -1.84 -6.96 15.38
N MET A 154 -1.16 -7.55 14.38
CA MET A 154 -0.22 -8.65 14.63
C MET A 154 1.00 -8.22 15.46
N TRP A 155 1.45 -6.97 15.32
CA TRP A 155 2.56 -6.42 16.10
C TRP A 155 2.14 -5.95 17.50
N PHE A 156 0.94 -5.38 17.60
CA PHE A 156 0.44 -4.73 18.83
C PHE A 156 -1.00 -5.19 19.11
N PRO A 157 -1.19 -6.46 19.45
CA PRO A 157 -2.54 -6.98 19.68
C PRO A 157 -3.21 -6.24 20.85
N GLY A 158 -4.31 -5.55 20.54
CA GLY A 158 -5.18 -4.89 21.52
C GLY A 158 -4.77 -3.49 21.98
N GLU A 159 -3.57 -3.00 21.70
CA GLU A 159 -3.13 -1.66 22.11
C GLU A 159 -2.46 -0.89 20.99
N ALA A 160 -3.13 0.15 20.50
CA ALA A 160 -2.47 1.13 19.64
C ALA A 160 -1.42 1.94 20.43
N PRO A 161 -0.25 2.25 19.86
CA PRO A 161 0.73 3.14 20.50
C PRO A 161 0.10 4.48 20.88
N ALA A 162 0.53 5.06 22.01
CA ALA A 162 -0.06 6.29 22.55
C ALA A 162 -0.06 7.46 21.54
N PHE A 163 0.97 7.57 20.71
CA PHE A 163 1.08 8.62 19.69
C PHE A 163 0.00 8.57 18.61
N VAL A 164 -0.66 7.44 18.41
CA VAL A 164 -1.80 7.34 17.47
C VAL A 164 -2.93 8.31 17.84
N LYS A 165 -3.08 8.61 19.13
CA LYS A 165 -4.11 9.54 19.63
C LYS A 165 -3.64 10.99 19.65
N THR A 166 -2.36 11.22 19.91
CA THR A 166 -1.78 12.56 20.03
C THR A 166 -1.31 13.14 18.70
N ASP A 167 -0.88 12.27 17.78
CA ASP A 167 -0.27 12.59 16.50
C ASP A 167 -0.87 11.72 15.37
N PRO A 168 -2.17 11.85 15.08
CA PRO A 168 -2.86 10.96 14.16
C PRO A 168 -2.32 11.00 12.73
N GLU A 169 -1.89 12.16 12.24
CA GLU A 169 -1.31 12.30 10.90
C GLU A 169 0.04 11.54 10.79
N LEU A 170 0.90 11.66 11.81
CA LEU A 170 2.16 10.91 11.87
C LEU A 170 1.88 9.41 11.96
N ALA A 171 0.91 9.01 12.77
CA ALA A 171 0.52 7.62 12.94
C ALA A 171 0.02 7.02 11.63
N GLU A 172 -0.73 7.78 10.85
CA GLU A 172 -1.23 7.38 9.54
C GLU A 172 -0.08 7.19 8.54
N VAL A 173 0.75 8.21 8.34
CA VAL A 173 1.87 8.17 7.38
C VAL A 173 2.85 7.06 7.76
N PHE A 174 3.30 7.05 9.02
CA PHE A 174 4.27 6.06 9.50
C PHE A 174 3.70 4.65 9.55
N GLY A 175 2.44 4.51 9.96
CA GLY A 175 1.76 3.23 10.04
C GLY A 175 1.54 2.59 8.66
N ASN A 176 1.12 3.36 7.67
CA ASN A 176 0.98 2.89 6.29
C ASN A 176 2.33 2.50 5.69
N PHE A 177 3.37 3.32 5.92
CA PHE A 177 4.72 2.98 5.46
C PHE A 177 5.25 1.70 6.11
N ALA A 178 5.25 1.62 7.46
CA ALA A 178 5.88 0.52 8.19
C ALA A 178 5.08 -0.79 8.14
N PHE A 179 3.74 -0.71 8.20
CA PHE A 179 2.88 -1.90 8.31
C PHE A 179 2.16 -2.28 7.02
N ASP A 180 2.26 -1.49 5.94
CA ASP A 180 1.76 -1.87 4.63
C ASP A 180 2.89 -1.87 3.60
N GLU A 181 3.44 -0.71 3.24
CA GLU A 181 4.37 -0.58 2.11
C GLU A 181 5.63 -1.43 2.30
N VAL A 182 6.34 -1.27 3.42
CA VAL A 182 7.56 -2.04 3.70
C VAL A 182 7.29 -3.54 3.75
N GLN A 183 6.10 -3.94 4.25
CA GLN A 183 5.77 -5.35 4.42
C GLN A 183 5.47 -6.07 3.10
N ARG A 184 5.10 -5.36 2.05
CA ARG A 184 4.88 -5.92 0.71
C ARG A 184 6.17 -6.43 0.06
N TYR A 185 7.33 -5.86 0.41
CA TYR A 185 8.60 -6.13 -0.25
C TYR A 185 9.36 -7.33 0.32
N GLY A 186 8.82 -8.06 1.27
CA GLY A 186 9.57 -9.14 1.90
C GLY A 186 8.76 -10.40 2.15
N LYS A 187 9.45 -11.53 2.20
CA LYS A 187 8.89 -12.85 2.54
C LYS A 187 9.22 -13.29 3.97
N LEU A 188 9.79 -12.40 4.80
CA LEU A 188 10.07 -12.73 6.18
C LEU A 188 8.76 -12.92 6.94
N ASP A 189 8.69 -13.98 7.72
CA ASP A 189 7.58 -14.21 8.64
C ASP A 189 7.58 -13.19 9.80
N VAL A 190 6.44 -13.09 10.51
CA VAL A 190 6.25 -12.10 11.57
C VAL A 190 7.28 -12.23 12.69
N LYS A 191 7.63 -13.46 13.10
CA LYS A 191 8.60 -13.69 14.18
C LYS A 191 9.98 -13.17 13.81
N THR A 192 10.44 -13.48 12.59
CA THR A 192 11.71 -12.99 12.07
C THR A 192 11.73 -11.48 11.98
N ARG A 193 10.64 -10.84 11.48
CA ARG A 193 10.53 -9.37 11.41
C ARG A 193 10.62 -8.74 12.80
N VAL A 194 9.93 -9.28 13.79
CA VAL A 194 9.98 -8.78 15.17
C VAL A 194 11.40 -8.87 15.74
N LEU A 195 12.09 -9.99 15.55
CA LEU A 195 13.48 -10.16 16.02
C LEU A 195 14.45 -9.18 15.35
N VAL A 196 14.30 -8.95 14.04
CA VAL A 196 15.12 -7.97 13.30
C VAL A 196 14.87 -6.54 13.80
N THR A 197 13.60 -6.19 14.02
CA THR A 197 13.24 -4.86 14.55
C THR A 197 13.75 -4.69 15.98
N MET A 198 13.68 -5.75 16.79
CA MET A 198 14.21 -5.78 18.15
C MET A 198 15.72 -5.52 18.16
N ALA A 199 16.47 -6.23 17.33
CA ALA A 199 17.93 -6.04 17.19
C ALA A 199 18.25 -4.62 16.74
N SER A 200 17.50 -4.09 15.77
CA SER A 200 17.66 -2.72 15.26
C SER A 200 17.37 -1.67 16.34
N SER A 201 16.29 -1.82 17.11
CA SER A 201 15.93 -0.89 18.18
C SER A 201 16.94 -0.89 19.32
N LEU A 202 17.48 -2.06 19.65
CA LEU A 202 18.58 -2.20 20.62
C LEU A 202 19.83 -1.47 20.11
N ALA A 203 20.22 -1.70 18.86
CA ALA A 203 21.40 -1.07 18.27
C ALA A 203 21.27 0.48 18.25
N GLN A 204 20.06 1.00 18.04
CA GLN A 204 19.74 2.43 18.08
C GLN A 204 19.55 2.98 19.51
N GLN A 205 19.63 2.14 20.54
CA GLN A 205 19.36 2.52 21.93
C GLN A 205 17.95 3.09 22.14
N ALA A 206 16.97 2.60 21.37
CA ALA A 206 15.57 3.03 21.39
C ALA A 206 14.77 2.16 22.36
N ALA A 207 14.88 2.41 23.66
CA ALA A 207 14.31 1.57 24.71
C ALA A 207 12.78 1.40 24.60
N ALA A 208 12.04 2.48 24.32
CA ALA A 208 10.59 2.42 24.16
C ALA A 208 10.18 1.52 22.97
N THR A 209 10.86 1.65 21.83
CA THR A 209 10.63 0.77 20.66
C THR A 209 11.00 -0.67 20.97
N TYR A 210 12.09 -0.88 21.71
CA TYR A 210 12.51 -2.22 22.13
C TYR A 210 11.44 -2.88 23.03
N GLU A 211 10.88 -2.18 24.01
CA GLU A 211 9.78 -2.69 24.84
C GLU A 211 8.54 -3.05 24.02
N MET A 212 8.21 -2.24 23.02
CA MET A 212 7.12 -2.57 22.08
C MET A 212 7.41 -3.89 21.35
N THR A 213 8.66 -4.08 20.88
CA THR A 213 9.04 -5.32 20.19
C THR A 213 9.06 -6.54 21.11
N LEU A 214 9.36 -6.39 22.40
CA LEU A 214 9.22 -7.47 23.39
C LEU A 214 7.77 -7.96 23.51
N ARG A 215 6.80 -7.04 23.59
CA ARG A 215 5.37 -7.37 23.60
C ARG A 215 4.96 -8.09 22.32
N ALA A 216 5.34 -7.53 21.16
CA ALA A 216 5.09 -8.13 19.86
C ALA A 216 5.69 -9.54 19.75
N ALA A 217 6.89 -9.76 20.26
CA ALA A 217 7.58 -11.05 20.23
C ALA A 217 6.79 -12.12 20.98
N LEU A 218 6.43 -11.87 22.26
CA LEU A 218 5.65 -12.82 23.04
C LEU A 218 4.26 -13.07 22.45
N ALA A 219 3.57 -12.00 22.00
CA ALA A 219 2.24 -12.11 21.41
C ALA A 219 2.23 -12.95 20.13
N ASN A 220 3.32 -12.93 19.36
CA ASN A 220 3.48 -13.76 18.16
C ASN A 220 4.16 -15.11 18.42
N GLY A 221 4.31 -15.50 19.68
CA GLY A 221 4.85 -16.82 20.07
C GLY A 221 6.34 -16.97 19.76
N VAL A 222 7.11 -15.89 19.83
CA VAL A 222 8.59 -15.96 19.85
C VAL A 222 9.01 -16.51 21.21
N ALA A 223 9.81 -17.56 21.21
CA ALA A 223 10.29 -18.16 22.47
C ALA A 223 11.14 -17.15 23.26
N PRO A 224 10.99 -17.06 24.60
CA PRO A 224 11.83 -16.19 25.43
C PRO A 224 13.31 -16.38 25.22
N VAL A 225 13.70 -17.59 24.91
CA VAL A 225 15.05 -18.02 24.58
C VAL A 225 15.55 -17.32 23.33
N ALA A 226 14.75 -17.26 22.24
CA ALA A 226 15.12 -16.55 21.02
C ALA A 226 15.23 -15.02 21.23
N ILE A 227 14.39 -14.45 22.10
CA ILE A 227 14.50 -13.05 22.51
C ILE A 227 15.84 -12.80 23.20
N ARG A 228 16.26 -13.73 24.08
CA ARG A 228 17.55 -13.66 24.76
C ARG A 228 18.73 -13.76 23.80
N GLU A 229 18.61 -14.57 22.76
CA GLU A 229 19.64 -14.69 21.72
C GLU A 229 19.88 -13.39 20.97
N VAL A 230 18.83 -12.58 20.71
CA VAL A 230 19.01 -11.25 20.11
C VAL A 230 19.96 -10.39 20.93
N LEU A 231 19.83 -10.42 22.27
CA LEU A 231 20.74 -9.70 23.17
C LEU A 231 22.17 -10.23 23.06
N TYR A 232 22.32 -11.55 23.09
CA TYR A 232 23.65 -12.18 23.03
C TYR A 232 24.34 -11.89 21.69
N GLN A 233 23.61 -12.02 20.59
CA GLN A 233 24.13 -11.73 19.26
C GLN A 233 24.44 -10.25 19.04
N ALA A 234 23.78 -9.34 19.75
CA ALA A 234 24.05 -7.91 19.67
C ALA A 234 25.37 -7.49 20.35
N VAL A 235 25.84 -8.23 21.37
CA VAL A 235 27.03 -7.87 22.17
C VAL A 235 28.28 -7.60 21.31
N PRO A 236 28.65 -8.47 20.36
CA PRO A 236 29.87 -8.26 19.54
C PRO A 236 29.79 -7.00 18.65
N TYR A 237 28.60 -6.54 18.30
CA TYR A 237 28.40 -5.45 17.35
C TYR A 237 28.05 -4.11 18.02
N VAL A 238 27.31 -4.17 19.12
CA VAL A 238 26.80 -2.99 19.84
C VAL A 238 27.67 -2.66 21.06
N GLY A 239 28.26 -3.67 21.66
CA GLY A 239 29.05 -3.58 22.88
C GLY A 239 28.27 -3.88 24.15
N MET A 240 28.91 -4.62 25.07
CA MET A 240 28.26 -5.06 26.33
C MET A 240 27.70 -3.92 27.16
N ALA A 241 28.39 -2.79 27.23
CA ALA A 241 27.97 -1.62 27.99
C ALA A 241 26.60 -1.07 27.57
N LYS A 242 26.25 -1.21 26.28
CA LYS A 242 24.95 -0.78 25.76
C LYS A 242 23.88 -1.88 25.87
N VAL A 243 24.28 -3.14 25.86
CA VAL A 243 23.36 -4.29 25.90
C VAL A 243 22.90 -4.59 27.32
N VAL A 244 23.70 -4.31 28.36
CA VAL A 244 23.40 -4.66 29.73
C VAL A 244 22.08 -4.08 30.24
N ASP A 245 21.77 -2.83 29.86
CA ASP A 245 20.52 -2.17 30.24
C ASP A 245 19.31 -2.89 29.62
N TYR A 246 19.45 -3.37 28.39
CA TYR A 246 18.41 -4.14 27.69
C TYR A 246 18.25 -5.55 28.27
N ILE A 247 19.30 -6.14 28.84
CA ILE A 247 19.20 -7.40 29.60
C ILE A 247 18.33 -7.18 30.83
N ALA A 248 18.55 -6.10 31.59
CA ALA A 248 17.76 -5.77 32.76
C ALA A 248 16.28 -5.53 32.37
N LEU A 249 16.05 -4.69 31.35
CA LEU A 249 14.71 -4.39 30.83
C LEU A 249 13.98 -5.66 30.37
N THR A 250 14.68 -6.54 29.65
CA THR A 250 14.10 -7.82 29.19
C THR A 250 13.75 -8.74 30.34
N ASN A 251 14.59 -8.84 31.38
CA ASN A 251 14.32 -9.64 32.55
C ASN A 251 13.11 -9.13 33.33
N ASP A 252 12.98 -7.82 33.48
CA ASP A 252 11.83 -7.22 34.15
C ASP A 252 10.54 -7.43 33.35
N PHE A 253 10.61 -7.32 32.03
CA PHE A 253 9.50 -7.63 31.15
C PHE A 253 9.10 -9.10 31.24
N PHE A 254 10.04 -10.03 31.24
CA PHE A 254 9.79 -11.47 31.39
C PHE A 254 9.05 -11.78 32.68
N ARG A 255 9.54 -11.28 33.84
CA ARG A 255 8.89 -11.51 35.13
C ARG A 255 7.44 -11.00 35.16
N LYS A 256 7.20 -9.81 34.57
CA LYS A 256 5.85 -9.23 34.44
C LYS A 256 4.90 -10.07 33.58
N ASN A 257 5.46 -10.91 32.69
CA ASN A 257 4.71 -11.77 31.78
C ASN A 257 4.81 -13.26 32.13
N GLY A 258 5.18 -13.60 33.37
CA GLY A 258 5.21 -14.97 33.85
C GLY A 258 6.37 -15.84 33.35
N VAL A 259 7.41 -15.21 32.86
CA VAL A 259 8.64 -15.88 32.42
C VAL A 259 9.75 -15.60 33.45
N GLU A 260 10.20 -16.64 34.16
CA GLU A 260 11.17 -16.49 35.23
C GLU A 260 12.63 -16.75 34.72
N PRO A 261 13.51 -15.75 34.73
CA PRO A 261 14.93 -15.96 34.51
C PRO A 261 15.59 -16.64 35.73
N PRO A 262 16.63 -17.48 35.53
CA PRO A 262 17.32 -17.78 34.31
C PRO A 262 16.52 -18.70 33.38
N LEU A 263 16.60 -18.44 32.08
CA LEU A 263 16.03 -19.31 31.06
C LEU A 263 16.83 -20.58 30.88
N GLU A 264 16.24 -21.57 30.21
CA GLU A 264 16.95 -22.77 29.80
C GLU A 264 18.28 -22.45 29.07
N PRO A 265 19.34 -23.23 29.31
CA PRO A 265 20.59 -23.08 28.60
C PRO A 265 20.39 -23.23 27.09
N GLN A 266 20.89 -22.26 26.31
CA GLN A 266 20.77 -22.27 24.85
C GLN A 266 21.80 -23.17 24.18
N ALA A 267 22.97 -23.31 24.80
CA ALA A 267 24.05 -24.16 24.30
C ALA A 267 24.36 -25.24 25.30
N VAL A 268 24.33 -26.47 24.87
CA VAL A 268 24.99 -27.56 25.57
C VAL A 268 26.48 -27.42 25.27
N THR A 269 27.18 -26.61 26.07
CA THR A 269 28.66 -26.60 26.03
C THR A 269 29.15 -27.88 26.74
N THR A 270 29.51 -28.87 25.98
CA THR A 270 30.31 -30.00 26.51
C THR A 270 31.75 -29.52 26.75
N PRO A 271 32.52 -30.20 27.64
CA PRO A 271 33.94 -29.88 27.83
C PRO A 271 34.74 -29.86 26.53
N GLU A 272 34.31 -30.61 25.50
CA GLU A 272 34.93 -30.70 24.18
C GLU A 272 34.65 -29.50 23.26
N THR A 273 33.62 -28.70 23.53
CA THR A 273 33.29 -27.48 22.77
C THR A 273 33.75 -26.19 23.43
N ARG A 274 34.43 -26.26 24.58
CA ARG A 274 35.13 -25.15 25.20
C ARG A 274 36.54 -25.06 24.64
N MET A 275 36.71 -24.34 23.52
CA MET A 275 38.02 -23.83 23.11
C MET A 275 38.17 -22.38 23.52
#